data_d8cf1daf2fada1632488f2a0f1a1eda3
#
_entry.id   d8cf1daf2fada1632488f2a0f1a1eda3
#
_cell.length_a   1.000
_cell.length_b   1.000
_cell.length_c   1.000
_cell.angle_alpha   90.00
_cell.angle_beta   90.00
_cell.angle_gamma   90.00
#
_symmetry.space_group_name_H-M   'P 1'
#
loop_
_entity.id
_entity.type
_entity.pdbx_description
1 polymer ?
#
loop_
_entity_poly.entity_id
_entity_poly.type
_entity_poly.pdbx_seq_one_letter_code
_entity_poly.pdbx_strand_id
1 'polypeptide(L)'
;LANGIAMRNLFSREGRSGGTVCWMPLYHDMGLIGLMISSLLVKIPFHLMEPEAFAMRPIRWLRAMSNTRASYSGGPCFAYDLCVSRTTEEDRAGLDLSNWRFAFNGAEPIKPESLAQFQRAFGPHGFDGMMPCYGLAEHTLLVSVRREAEPIRYRIADRTALDQGRLAVDRTIEIDESTRVEHEPGKIGVVA
;
A
#
# COMPACT_ATOMS: atom_id res chain seq x y z
N LEU A 1 18.77 -5.80 -11.70
CA LEU A 1 18.32 -7.17 -11.97
C LEU A 1 17.58 -7.79 -10.76
N ALA A 2 18.18 -7.77 -9.53
CA ALA A 2 17.59 -8.37 -8.34
C ALA A 2 16.18 -7.82 -8.00
N ASN A 3 16.03 -6.50 -8.06
CA ASN A 3 14.73 -5.85 -7.82
C ASN A 3 13.67 -6.26 -8.85
N GLY A 4 14.04 -6.33 -10.13
CA GLY A 4 13.14 -6.81 -11.19
C GLY A 4 12.71 -8.26 -10.99
N ILE A 5 13.59 -9.13 -10.49
CA ILE A 5 13.24 -10.51 -10.14
C ILE A 5 12.29 -10.55 -8.95
N ALA A 6 12.55 -9.75 -7.91
CA ALA A 6 11.69 -9.66 -6.74
C ALA A 6 10.27 -9.20 -7.13
N MET A 7 10.17 -8.13 -7.91
CA MET A 7 8.89 -7.60 -8.41
C MET A 7 8.17 -8.64 -9.29
N ARG A 8 8.89 -9.28 -10.22
CA ARG A 8 8.31 -10.36 -11.04
C ARG A 8 7.74 -11.47 -10.16
N ASN A 9 8.45 -11.90 -9.12
CA ASN A 9 7.99 -12.96 -8.22
C ASN A 9 6.74 -12.54 -7.42
N LEU A 10 6.61 -11.26 -7.06
CA LEU A 10 5.40 -10.73 -6.43
C LEU A 10 4.20 -10.75 -7.40
N PHE A 11 4.43 -10.37 -8.67
CA PHE A 11 3.37 -10.24 -9.67
C PHE A 11 3.01 -11.58 -10.35
N SER A 12 3.90 -12.57 -10.35
CA SER A 12 3.71 -13.86 -11.09
C SER A 12 3.05 -14.95 -10.26
N ARG A 13 2.54 -14.69 -9.08
CA ARG A 13 1.89 -15.73 -8.25
C ARG A 13 0.60 -16.20 -8.88
N GLU A 14 0.43 -17.54 -8.94
CA GLU A 14 -0.69 -18.20 -9.59
C GLU A 14 -2.07 -17.71 -9.10
N GLY A 15 -3.05 -17.71 -10.02
CA GLY A 15 -4.43 -17.30 -9.74
C GLY A 15 -4.68 -15.80 -9.71
N ARG A 16 -3.70 -14.96 -10.12
CA ARG A 16 -3.77 -13.49 -10.05
C ARG A 16 -3.76 -12.88 -11.45
N SER A 17 -4.86 -13.05 -12.15
CA SER A 17 -5.04 -12.57 -13.53
C SER A 17 -5.43 -11.09 -13.63
N GLY A 18 -5.59 -10.39 -12.50
CA GLY A 18 -5.94 -8.97 -12.49
C GLY A 18 -4.77 -8.09 -12.94
N GLY A 19 -5.08 -7.02 -13.63
CA GLY A 19 -4.10 -6.03 -14.08
C GLY A 19 -3.60 -5.13 -12.95
N THR A 20 -2.91 -4.08 -13.35
CA THR A 20 -2.43 -3.00 -12.50
C THR A 20 -3.19 -1.71 -12.79
N VAL A 21 -3.59 -0.98 -11.77
CA VAL A 21 -4.03 0.42 -11.88
C VAL A 21 -2.95 1.31 -11.28
N CYS A 22 -2.48 2.30 -12.03
CA CYS A 22 -1.47 3.26 -11.59
C CYS A 22 -2.01 4.68 -11.74
N TRP A 23 -2.07 5.43 -10.66
CA TRP A 23 -2.34 6.88 -10.65
C TRP A 23 -1.07 7.68 -10.29
N MET A 24 0.00 6.98 -9.88
CA MET A 24 1.25 7.62 -9.50
C MET A 24 2.00 8.15 -10.73
N PRO A 25 2.66 9.31 -10.59
CA PRO A 25 3.48 9.84 -11.68
C PRO A 25 4.55 8.86 -12.15
N LEU A 26 4.76 8.77 -13.47
CA LEU A 26 5.79 7.88 -14.02
C LEU A 26 7.23 8.43 -13.87
N TYR A 27 7.41 9.64 -13.36
CA TYR A 27 8.71 10.14 -12.93
C TYR A 27 9.08 9.72 -11.49
N HIS A 28 8.18 9.02 -10.79
CA HIS A 28 8.41 8.39 -9.49
C HIS A 28 8.68 6.89 -9.69
N ASP A 29 9.69 6.35 -9.00
CA ASP A 29 10.13 4.96 -9.11
C ASP A 29 9.02 3.93 -8.83
N MET A 30 8.15 4.18 -7.85
CA MET A 30 7.01 3.30 -7.57
C MET A 30 6.04 3.23 -8.77
N GLY A 31 5.74 4.35 -9.42
CA GLY A 31 4.89 4.37 -10.61
C GLY A 31 5.56 3.70 -11.82
N LEU A 32 6.80 4.12 -12.13
CA LEU A 32 7.54 3.64 -13.29
C LEU A 32 7.99 2.19 -13.15
N ILE A 33 8.76 1.90 -12.11
CA ILE A 33 9.41 0.59 -11.93
C ILE A 33 8.46 -0.37 -11.24
N GLY A 34 7.84 0.08 -10.14
CA GLY A 34 6.97 -0.74 -9.31
C GLY A 34 5.71 -1.23 -10.01
N LEU A 35 5.07 -0.36 -10.77
CA LEU A 35 3.78 -0.69 -11.39
C LEU A 35 3.91 -0.89 -12.91
N MET A 36 4.43 0.10 -13.68
CA MET A 36 4.42 0.01 -15.13
C MET A 36 5.39 -1.05 -15.66
N ILE A 37 6.70 -0.94 -15.37
CA ILE A 37 7.70 -1.88 -15.89
C ILE A 37 7.43 -3.29 -15.37
N SER A 38 7.05 -3.43 -14.09
CA SER A 38 6.72 -4.75 -13.53
C SER A 38 5.54 -5.40 -14.24
N SER A 39 4.49 -4.64 -14.57
CA SER A 39 3.34 -5.14 -15.34
C SER A 39 3.73 -5.60 -16.73
N LEU A 40 4.60 -4.83 -17.41
CA LEU A 40 5.13 -5.19 -18.74
C LEU A 40 5.96 -6.48 -18.70
N LEU A 41 6.80 -6.64 -17.68
CA LEU A 41 7.65 -7.82 -17.51
C LEU A 41 6.86 -9.11 -17.32
N VAL A 42 5.71 -9.04 -16.62
CA VAL A 42 4.84 -10.21 -16.39
C VAL A 42 3.64 -10.27 -17.34
N LYS A 43 3.57 -9.32 -18.29
CA LYS A 43 2.54 -9.27 -19.35
C LYS A 43 1.10 -9.24 -18.84
N ILE A 44 0.84 -8.45 -17.81
CA ILE A 44 -0.51 -8.19 -17.30
C ILE A 44 -1.00 -6.81 -17.77
N PRO A 45 -2.33 -6.59 -17.86
CA PRO A 45 -2.91 -5.29 -18.21
C PRO A 45 -2.40 -4.17 -17.29
N PHE A 46 -2.11 -3.00 -17.87
CA PHE A 46 -1.71 -1.81 -17.15
C PHE A 46 -2.64 -0.64 -17.50
N HIS A 47 -3.31 -0.12 -16.48
CA HIS A 47 -4.26 0.99 -16.58
C HIS A 47 -3.64 2.21 -15.92
N LEU A 48 -3.40 3.25 -16.72
CA LEU A 48 -2.83 4.52 -16.23
C LEU A 48 -3.96 5.52 -15.97
N MET A 49 -3.89 6.19 -14.84
CA MET A 49 -4.73 7.31 -14.46
C MET A 49 -3.84 8.52 -14.19
N GLU A 50 -4.27 9.70 -14.60
CA GLU A 50 -3.57 10.93 -14.27
C GLU A 50 -3.62 11.21 -12.75
N PRO A 51 -2.49 11.64 -12.13
CA PRO A 51 -2.45 11.95 -10.69
C PRO A 51 -3.51 12.97 -10.26
N GLU A 52 -3.76 13.97 -11.10
CA GLU A 52 -4.76 15.01 -10.87
C GLU A 52 -6.18 14.43 -10.85
N ALA A 53 -6.46 13.44 -11.69
CA ALA A 53 -7.76 12.77 -11.72
C ALA A 53 -8.04 12.01 -10.43
N PHE A 54 -7.01 11.38 -9.85
CA PHE A 54 -7.08 10.78 -8.52
C PHE A 54 -7.25 11.86 -7.44
N ALA A 55 -6.40 12.89 -7.43
CA ALA A 55 -6.41 13.91 -6.38
C ALA A 55 -7.76 14.68 -6.30
N MET A 56 -8.37 14.96 -7.46
CA MET A 56 -9.69 15.61 -7.51
C MET A 56 -10.81 14.71 -7.01
N ARG A 57 -10.80 13.42 -7.35
CA ARG A 57 -11.86 12.46 -7.00
C ARG A 57 -11.27 11.07 -6.72
N PRO A 58 -10.82 10.78 -5.48
CA PRO A 58 -10.16 9.52 -5.12
C PRO A 58 -10.98 8.26 -5.41
N ILE A 59 -12.31 8.37 -5.40
CA ILE A 59 -13.20 7.28 -5.78
C ILE A 59 -12.91 6.72 -7.18
N ARG A 60 -12.34 7.52 -8.09
CA ARG A 60 -11.96 7.06 -9.44
C ARG A 60 -10.95 5.93 -9.40
N TRP A 61 -10.00 5.99 -8.47
CA TRP A 61 -9.03 4.92 -8.26
C TRP A 61 -9.71 3.63 -7.82
N LEU A 62 -10.58 3.71 -6.81
CA LEU A 62 -11.31 2.56 -6.28
C LEU A 62 -12.24 1.93 -7.34
N ARG A 63 -12.94 2.77 -8.11
CA ARG A 63 -13.77 2.33 -9.24
C ARG A 63 -12.94 1.69 -10.35
N ALA A 64 -11.76 2.22 -10.65
CA ALA A 64 -10.86 1.62 -11.62
C ALA A 64 -10.41 0.23 -11.15
N MET A 65 -10.02 0.08 -9.87
CA MET A 65 -9.67 -1.22 -9.27
C MET A 65 -10.82 -2.22 -9.36
N SER A 66 -12.03 -1.80 -9.00
CA SER A 66 -13.25 -2.62 -9.05
C SER A 66 -13.60 -3.03 -10.47
N ASN A 67 -13.70 -2.08 -11.40
CA ASN A 67 -14.15 -2.32 -12.77
C ASN A 67 -13.18 -3.16 -13.60
N THR A 68 -11.88 -2.97 -13.40
CA THR A 68 -10.85 -3.73 -14.12
C THR A 68 -10.47 -5.03 -13.42
N ARG A 69 -11.00 -5.26 -12.21
CA ARG A 69 -10.63 -6.36 -11.32
C ARG A 69 -9.11 -6.44 -11.13
N ALA A 70 -8.46 -5.27 -11.05
CA ALA A 70 -7.02 -5.19 -10.90
C ALA A 70 -6.55 -5.76 -9.56
N SER A 71 -5.40 -6.41 -9.59
CA SER A 71 -4.81 -7.02 -8.39
C SER A 71 -3.73 -6.16 -7.76
N TYR A 72 -3.14 -5.25 -8.53
CA TYR A 72 -1.95 -4.48 -8.14
C TYR A 72 -2.21 -2.99 -8.24
N SER A 73 -2.00 -2.27 -7.17
CA SER A 73 -1.97 -0.81 -7.13
C SER A 73 -1.38 -0.37 -5.80
N GLY A 74 -1.16 0.93 -5.62
CA GLY A 74 -0.72 1.43 -4.34
C GLY A 74 -0.41 2.92 -4.35
N GLY A 75 0.12 3.36 -3.23
CA GLY A 75 0.52 4.74 -3.02
C GLY A 75 0.93 5.01 -1.57
N PRO A 76 1.32 6.23 -1.24
CA PRO A 76 1.57 6.66 0.12
C PRO A 76 0.30 6.66 1.00
N CYS A 77 0.47 6.76 2.31
CA CYS A 77 -0.64 6.78 3.28
C CYS A 77 -1.69 7.85 2.96
N PHE A 78 -1.24 9.04 2.54
CA PHE A 78 -2.17 10.12 2.21
C PHE A 78 -3.20 9.71 1.15
N ALA A 79 -2.85 8.83 0.23
CA ALA A 79 -3.77 8.39 -0.82
C ALA A 79 -4.91 7.53 -0.26
N TYR A 80 -4.58 6.67 0.68
CA TYR A 80 -5.56 5.87 1.41
C TYR A 80 -6.44 6.75 2.30
N ASP A 81 -5.83 7.73 2.99
CA ASP A 81 -6.54 8.72 3.81
C ASP A 81 -7.52 9.57 2.96
N LEU A 82 -7.10 9.98 1.76
CA LEU A 82 -7.99 10.69 0.82
C LEU A 82 -9.18 9.84 0.38
N CYS A 83 -8.96 8.55 0.11
CA CYS A 83 -10.06 7.65 -0.22
C CYS A 83 -11.07 7.54 0.91
N VAL A 84 -10.60 7.42 2.16
CA VAL A 84 -11.49 7.36 3.33
C VAL A 84 -12.25 8.68 3.53
N SER A 85 -11.54 9.81 3.50
CA SER A 85 -12.10 11.12 3.87
C SER A 85 -12.96 11.76 2.79
N ARG A 86 -12.75 11.42 1.51
CA ARG A 86 -13.44 12.05 0.36
C ARG A 86 -14.38 11.11 -0.38
N THR A 87 -14.78 10.00 0.23
CA THR A 87 -15.80 9.12 -0.34
C THR A 87 -16.89 8.87 0.68
N THR A 88 -18.13 8.93 0.25
CA THR A 88 -19.31 8.59 1.04
C THR A 88 -19.64 7.11 0.90
N GLU A 89 -20.54 6.59 1.72
CA GLU A 89 -21.05 5.23 1.57
C GLU A 89 -21.76 5.03 0.22
N GLU A 90 -22.46 6.07 -0.27
CA GLU A 90 -23.07 6.06 -1.58
C GLU A 90 -22.04 5.96 -2.72
N ASP A 91 -20.91 6.68 -2.60
CA ASP A 91 -19.80 6.56 -3.55
C ASP A 91 -19.19 5.15 -3.59
N ARG A 92 -19.17 4.47 -2.44
CA ARG A 92 -18.62 3.12 -2.26
C ARG A 92 -19.57 2.02 -2.66
N ALA A 93 -20.86 2.33 -2.79
CA ALA A 93 -21.88 1.37 -3.17
C ALA A 93 -21.50 0.67 -4.49
N GLY A 94 -21.58 -0.66 -4.50
CA GLY A 94 -21.26 -1.50 -5.66
C GLY A 94 -19.77 -1.68 -5.97
N LEU A 95 -18.85 -1.18 -5.13
CA LEU A 95 -17.44 -1.52 -5.26
C LEU A 95 -17.21 -3.00 -4.93
N ASP A 96 -16.38 -3.66 -5.74
CA ASP A 96 -15.80 -4.97 -5.45
C ASP A 96 -14.26 -4.85 -5.49
N LEU A 97 -13.64 -4.83 -4.32
CA LEU A 97 -12.19 -4.72 -4.16
C LEU A 97 -11.55 -6.06 -3.79
N SER A 98 -12.29 -7.16 -3.84
CA SER A 98 -11.82 -8.50 -3.45
C SER A 98 -10.64 -8.99 -4.27
N ASN A 99 -10.47 -8.47 -5.49
CA ASN A 99 -9.34 -8.81 -6.35
C ASN A 99 -8.08 -7.97 -6.10
N TRP A 100 -8.18 -6.88 -5.33
CA TRP A 100 -7.03 -6.04 -4.98
C TRP A 100 -6.18 -6.68 -3.89
N ARG A 101 -5.22 -7.49 -4.30
CA ARG A 101 -4.38 -8.32 -3.42
C ARG A 101 -3.06 -7.65 -3.00
N PHE A 102 -2.59 -6.68 -3.77
CA PHE A 102 -1.32 -5.99 -3.57
C PHE A 102 -1.56 -4.48 -3.54
N ALA A 103 -2.02 -3.99 -2.40
CA ALA A 103 -2.18 -2.57 -2.12
C ALA A 103 -0.90 -2.03 -1.47
N PHE A 104 0.10 -1.71 -2.31
CA PHE A 104 1.39 -1.21 -1.84
C PHE A 104 1.20 0.10 -1.06
N ASN A 105 1.75 0.16 0.15
CA ASN A 105 1.78 1.36 0.96
C ASN A 105 3.22 1.67 1.37
N GLY A 106 3.76 2.81 0.92
CA GLY A 106 5.15 3.21 1.15
C GLY A 106 5.44 4.62 0.67
N ALA A 107 6.71 4.94 0.44
CA ALA A 107 7.23 6.24 0.02
C ALA A 107 7.10 7.36 1.07
N GLU A 108 6.46 7.12 2.20
CA GLU A 108 6.41 7.99 3.38
C GLU A 108 6.28 7.13 4.65
N PRO A 109 6.48 7.70 5.86
CA PRO A 109 6.23 6.98 7.10
C PRO A 109 4.81 6.43 7.16
N ILE A 110 4.69 5.11 7.33
CA ILE A 110 3.40 4.44 7.32
C ILE A 110 2.71 4.63 8.67
N LYS A 111 1.48 5.14 8.64
CA LYS A 111 0.66 5.38 9.82
C LYS A 111 -0.28 4.18 10.04
N PRO A 112 -0.21 3.50 11.19
CA PRO A 112 -1.10 2.36 11.47
C PRO A 112 -2.57 2.75 11.44
N GLU A 113 -2.91 3.97 11.84
CA GLU A 113 -4.28 4.50 11.82
C GLU A 113 -4.83 4.61 10.40
N SER A 114 -4.01 5.03 9.43
CA SER A 114 -4.41 5.10 8.01
C SER A 114 -4.74 3.73 7.47
N LEU A 115 -3.93 2.71 7.80
CA LEU A 115 -4.17 1.32 7.40
C LEU A 115 -5.48 0.79 8.00
N ALA A 116 -5.66 0.98 9.32
CA ALA A 116 -6.85 0.54 10.04
C ALA A 116 -8.13 1.24 9.53
N GLN A 117 -8.06 2.55 9.27
CA GLN A 117 -9.20 3.32 8.75
C GLN A 117 -9.59 2.87 7.35
N PHE A 118 -8.60 2.62 6.48
CA PHE A 118 -8.85 2.12 5.13
C PHE A 118 -9.46 0.72 5.18
N GLN A 119 -8.92 -0.18 6.00
CA GLN A 119 -9.46 -1.53 6.18
C GLN A 119 -10.92 -1.49 6.67
N ARG A 120 -11.22 -0.62 7.65
CA ARG A 120 -12.59 -0.45 8.17
C ARG A 120 -13.56 0.05 7.11
N ALA A 121 -13.11 1.01 6.28
CA ALA A 121 -13.96 1.63 5.26
C ALA A 121 -14.19 0.72 4.04
N PHE A 122 -13.22 -0.09 3.66
CA PHE A 122 -13.24 -0.85 2.41
C PHE A 122 -13.19 -2.38 2.59
N GLY A 123 -12.96 -2.88 3.80
CA GLY A 123 -13.12 -4.30 4.13
C GLY A 123 -14.52 -4.85 3.78
N PRO A 124 -15.62 -4.15 4.07
CA PRO A 124 -16.97 -4.56 3.65
C PRO A 124 -17.14 -4.68 2.12
N HIS A 125 -16.27 -4.04 1.35
CA HIS A 125 -16.22 -4.14 -0.12
C HIS A 125 -15.21 -5.20 -0.62
N GLY A 126 -14.77 -6.11 0.26
CA GLY A 126 -13.88 -7.22 -0.06
C GLY A 126 -12.39 -6.88 -0.04
N PHE A 127 -12.00 -5.68 0.39
CA PHE A 127 -10.59 -5.31 0.46
C PHE A 127 -9.86 -6.05 1.60
N ASP A 128 -8.74 -6.74 1.25
CA ASP A 128 -7.84 -7.41 2.20
C ASP A 128 -6.39 -7.43 1.70
N GLY A 129 -6.04 -6.47 0.87
CA GLY A 129 -4.78 -6.48 0.11
C GLY A 129 -3.67 -5.57 0.65
N MET A 130 -3.81 -4.98 1.85
CA MET A 130 -2.86 -3.99 2.36
C MET A 130 -1.44 -4.56 2.48
N MET A 131 -0.49 -3.90 1.85
CA MET A 131 0.89 -4.37 1.73
C MET A 131 1.89 -3.25 2.02
N PRO A 132 2.20 -3.02 3.30
CA PRO A 132 3.27 -2.11 3.69
C PRO A 132 4.58 -2.50 3.05
N CYS A 133 5.31 -1.51 2.51
CA CYS A 133 6.59 -1.73 1.89
C CYS A 133 7.54 -0.55 2.14
N TYR A 134 8.83 -0.82 2.03
CA TYR A 134 9.88 0.19 2.06
C TYR A 134 10.73 0.08 0.80
N GLY A 135 11.06 1.22 0.24
CA GLY A 135 11.91 1.30 -0.94
C GLY A 135 12.59 2.65 -1.06
N LEU A 136 13.59 2.71 -1.91
CA LEU A 136 14.32 3.93 -2.24
C LEU A 136 14.95 3.80 -3.64
N ALA A 137 15.13 4.94 -4.31
CA ALA A 137 15.63 4.99 -5.69
C ALA A 137 17.05 4.43 -5.81
N GLU A 138 17.91 4.61 -4.79
CA GLU A 138 19.28 4.08 -4.72
C GLU A 138 19.33 2.54 -4.76
N HIS A 139 18.25 1.87 -4.34
CA HIS A 139 18.06 0.43 -4.47
C HIS A 139 17.16 0.03 -5.66
N THR A 140 16.98 0.91 -6.61
CA THR A 140 16.09 0.80 -7.76
C THR A 140 14.62 1.04 -7.36
N LEU A 141 14.11 0.37 -6.31
CA LEU A 141 12.78 0.55 -5.76
C LEU A 141 12.64 -0.16 -4.41
N LEU A 142 12.38 -1.48 -4.44
CA LEU A 142 11.93 -2.26 -3.29
C LEU A 142 13.11 -2.76 -2.46
N VAL A 143 13.10 -2.45 -1.16
CA VAL A 143 14.03 -2.99 -0.16
C VAL A 143 13.34 -4.08 0.67
N SER A 144 12.14 -3.78 1.16
CA SER A 144 11.35 -4.73 1.94
C SER A 144 9.86 -4.60 1.66
N VAL A 145 9.15 -5.68 1.83
CA VAL A 145 7.70 -5.75 1.67
C VAL A 145 7.14 -6.84 2.58
N ARG A 146 5.97 -6.59 3.14
CA ARG A 146 5.22 -7.57 3.91
C ARG A 146 4.95 -8.84 3.09
N ARG A 147 5.07 -10.00 3.71
CA ARG A 147 4.60 -11.25 3.10
C ARG A 147 3.09 -11.37 3.26
N GLU A 148 2.42 -11.89 2.23
CA GLU A 148 0.96 -11.86 2.13
C GLU A 148 0.21 -12.51 3.32
N ALA A 149 0.69 -13.60 3.85
CA ALA A 149 0.03 -14.32 4.95
C ALA A 149 0.43 -13.82 6.36
N GLU A 150 1.32 -12.84 6.46
CA GLU A 150 1.77 -12.34 7.74
C GLU A 150 0.89 -11.17 8.21
N PRO A 151 0.59 -11.05 9.51
CA PRO A 151 -0.10 -9.87 10.02
C PRO A 151 0.77 -8.63 9.84
N ILE A 152 0.12 -7.47 9.66
CA ILE A 152 0.82 -6.19 9.67
C ILE A 152 1.16 -5.87 11.12
N ARG A 153 2.44 -5.64 11.39
CA ARG A 153 2.92 -5.32 12.74
C ARG A 153 3.38 -3.88 12.83
N TYR A 154 3.05 -3.25 13.93
CA TYR A 154 3.55 -1.93 14.30
C TYR A 154 4.40 -2.07 15.55
N ARG A 155 5.66 -1.65 15.48
CA ARG A 155 6.61 -1.72 16.60
C ARG A 155 6.82 -0.33 17.15
N ILE A 156 6.67 -0.19 18.45
CA ILE A 156 6.99 1.02 19.19
C ILE A 156 8.38 0.82 19.80
N ALA A 157 9.30 1.71 19.48
CA ALA A 157 10.70 1.63 19.88
C ALA A 157 11.15 2.91 20.58
N ASP A 158 12.20 2.79 21.39
CA ASP A 158 12.84 3.93 22.03
C ASP A 158 13.61 4.78 21.01
N ARG A 159 13.26 6.06 20.93
CA ARG A 159 13.87 7.00 19.96
C ARG A 159 15.36 7.23 20.26
N THR A 160 15.73 7.37 21.53
CA THR A 160 17.12 7.62 21.92
C THR A 160 18.01 6.43 21.57
N ALA A 161 17.52 5.22 21.80
CA ALA A 161 18.25 4.01 21.41
C ALA A 161 18.42 3.94 19.89
N LEU A 162 17.38 4.30 19.12
CA LEU A 162 17.43 4.29 17.66
C LEU A 162 18.43 5.33 17.12
N ASP A 163 18.47 6.54 17.70
CA ASP A 163 19.45 7.58 17.35
C ASP A 163 20.89 7.16 17.61
N GLN A 164 21.08 6.18 18.50
CA GLN A 164 22.37 5.51 18.78
C GLN A 164 22.62 4.26 17.93
N GLY A 165 21.80 4.00 16.90
CA GLY A 165 21.91 2.84 16.03
C GLY A 165 21.44 1.52 16.67
N ARG A 166 20.70 1.56 17.78
CA ARG A 166 20.16 0.39 18.48
C ARG A 166 18.65 0.34 18.39
N LEU A 167 18.08 -0.78 17.99
CA LEU A 167 16.65 -1.02 17.97
C LEU A 167 16.20 -1.61 19.31
N ALA A 168 15.65 -0.78 20.19
CA ALA A 168 15.02 -1.19 21.44
C ALA A 168 13.51 -1.13 21.27
N VAL A 169 12.88 -2.27 21.00
CA VAL A 169 11.42 -2.40 20.82
C VAL A 169 10.77 -2.57 22.18
N ASP A 170 9.87 -1.67 22.54
CA ASP A 170 9.12 -1.74 23.79
C ASP A 170 7.87 -2.61 23.63
N ARG A 171 7.17 -2.44 22.50
CA ARG A 171 5.92 -3.17 22.25
C ARG A 171 5.70 -3.39 20.75
N THR A 172 5.02 -4.48 20.42
CA THR A 172 4.55 -4.78 19.06
C THR A 172 3.03 -4.90 19.07
N ILE A 173 2.36 -4.27 18.11
CA ILE A 173 0.91 -4.29 17.94
C ILE A 173 0.64 -4.88 16.55
N GLU A 174 -0.29 -5.82 16.46
CA GLU A 174 -0.83 -6.26 15.16
C GLU A 174 -1.89 -5.25 14.71
N ILE A 175 -1.78 -4.80 13.46
CA ILE A 175 -2.71 -3.79 12.91
C ILE A 175 -3.92 -4.52 12.34
N ASP A 176 -5.08 -4.13 12.84
CA ASP A 176 -6.40 -4.51 12.33
C ASP A 176 -7.32 -3.28 12.24
N GLU A 177 -8.58 -3.49 11.88
CA GLU A 177 -9.57 -2.43 11.76
C GLU A 177 -9.87 -1.69 13.08
N SER A 178 -9.61 -2.32 14.24
CA SER A 178 -9.81 -1.73 15.56
C SER A 178 -8.61 -0.90 16.05
N THR A 179 -7.46 -1.02 15.39
CA THR A 179 -6.20 -0.44 15.85
C THR A 179 -6.29 1.06 16.08
N ARG A 180 -5.85 1.47 17.26
CA ARG A 180 -5.61 2.84 17.69
C ARG A 180 -4.22 2.89 18.30
N VAL A 181 -3.43 3.87 17.91
CA VAL A 181 -2.07 4.05 18.46
C VAL A 181 -1.98 5.44 19.07
N GLU A 182 -1.64 5.48 20.34
CA GLU A 182 -1.34 6.73 21.03
C GLU A 182 0.14 7.07 20.84
N HIS A 183 0.39 8.34 20.54
CA HIS A 183 1.76 8.86 20.44
C HIS A 183 2.33 9.11 21.83
N GLU A 184 3.40 8.39 22.15
CA GLU A 184 4.13 8.51 23.41
C GLU A 184 5.38 9.37 23.21
N PRO A 185 5.66 10.38 24.10
CA PRO A 185 6.90 11.15 24.04
C PRO A 185 8.14 10.26 24.10
N GLY A 186 9.14 10.55 23.27
CA GLY A 186 10.39 9.77 23.24
C GLY A 186 10.29 8.42 22.53
N LYS A 187 9.15 8.08 21.96
CA LYS A 187 8.95 6.84 21.20
C LYS A 187 8.80 7.12 19.72
N ILE A 188 9.15 6.13 18.91
CA ILE A 188 8.96 6.12 17.46
C ILE A 188 8.29 4.81 17.07
N GLY A 189 7.35 4.90 16.14
CA GLY A 189 6.67 3.75 15.60
C GLY A 189 7.14 3.39 14.21
N VAL A 190 7.26 2.10 13.95
CA VAL A 190 7.66 1.54 12.66
C VAL A 190 6.71 0.41 12.29
N VAL A 191 6.10 0.50 11.10
CA VAL A 191 5.37 -0.62 10.51
C VAL A 191 6.38 -1.64 9.98
N ALA A 192 6.23 -2.90 10.35
CA ALA A 192 7.15 -3.98 10.04
C ALA A 192 6.42 -5.17 9.39
#